data_e95047b937058b81b261c4099774a59d
#
_entry.id   e95047b937058b81b261c4099774a59d
#
_cell.length_a   1.000
_cell.length_b   1.000
_cell.length_c   1.000
_cell.angle_alpha   90.00
_cell.angle_beta   90.00
_cell.angle_gamma   90.00
#
_symmetry.space_group_name_H-M   'P 1'
#
loop_
_entity.id
_entity.type
_entity.pdbx_description
1 polymer ?
#
loop_
_entity_poly.entity_id
_entity_poly.type
_entity_poly.pdbx_seq_one_letter_code
_entity_poly.pdbx_strand_id
1 'polypeptide(L)'
;MDKLSDASGQGACLRGTIREFEKCKGFGMWNCPEIIAEIQGRVGFLTLNRPKALNALTLPMIRALTAALLRWRDDPNIAAVAIRGMGREGPFGMFCAGGDIRFFHQAALAGDPVLEEFFTEEYALNHLIHTYPKPYLAFMDGIVMGGGMGISQGASLRIVTQHSKLGMPETYIGLFPDVGGGYFLSRLRGAAGEWLALTGQVLGAGPAVALGLADNYFPSQALPAAWAALADLDWSAPQALATWLAAHELAAPADNTLPLDAVDAYFSLESLAAIMVALEADPSAWASQTAISLRLRSPLMLHVALEQIRRARGLSLAEDLRMERDLVRHCFFTRHLARSGTSSETVEGIRAMVIDKDHQARWQPARIEDVTPEMVAPFFVSPWPSNAHPLRGLG
;
A
#
# COMPACT_ATOMS: atom_id res chain seq x y z
N MET A 1 31.97 12.62 44.29
CA MET A 1 32.70 12.91 43.05
C MET A 1 32.41 11.80 42.10
N ASP A 2 31.33 11.90 41.48
CA ASP A 2 30.89 12.46 40.21
C ASP A 2 31.36 11.64 38.99
N LYS A 3 30.44 10.98 38.38
CA LYS A 3 30.22 10.98 36.94
C LYS A 3 28.83 10.40 36.61
N LEU A 4 27.81 11.24 36.70
CA LEU A 4 26.61 11.10 35.93
C LEU A 4 26.91 11.80 34.59
N SER A 5 26.97 11.07 33.50
CA SER A 5 27.06 11.62 32.16
C SER A 5 25.89 11.13 31.33
N ASP A 6 25.00 12.03 31.10
CA ASP A 6 24.36 12.38 29.82
C ASP A 6 23.72 11.24 28.99
N ALA A 7 22.45 10.99 29.27
CA ALA A 7 21.55 10.19 28.45
C ALA A 7 20.40 11.02 27.82
N SER A 8 20.56 12.35 27.70
CA SER A 8 19.47 13.27 27.30
C SER A 8 19.49 13.71 25.83
N GLY A 9 20.37 13.13 24.97
CA GLY A 9 20.50 13.53 23.55
C GLY A 9 19.72 12.70 22.54
N GLN A 10 19.18 11.56 22.89
CA GLN A 10 18.58 10.62 21.93
C GLN A 10 17.05 10.75 21.72
N GLY A 11 16.38 11.54 22.53
CA GLY A 11 14.91 11.65 22.50
C GLY A 11 14.32 12.79 21.67
N ALA A 12 15.13 13.73 21.20
CA ALA A 12 14.61 14.98 20.60
C ALA A 12 14.52 14.99 19.06
N CYS A 13 15.13 14.01 18.37
CA CYS A 13 15.16 13.98 16.89
C CYS A 13 14.01 13.17 16.25
N LEU A 14 13.11 12.59 17.04
CA LEU A 14 12.09 11.65 16.57
C LEU A 14 10.66 12.22 16.46
N ARG A 15 10.48 13.53 16.61
CA ARG A 15 9.14 14.18 16.54
C ARG A 15 9.13 15.36 15.59
N GLY A 16 9.38 15.15 14.31
CA GLY A 16 9.49 16.24 13.34
C GLY A 16 8.73 16.01 12.05
N THR A 17 8.20 17.09 11.49
CA THR A 17 7.69 17.16 10.11
C THR A 17 8.81 16.84 9.11
N ILE A 18 8.47 16.52 7.84
CA ILE A 18 9.42 16.27 6.73
C ILE A 18 10.57 17.34 6.72
N ARG A 19 10.27 18.61 7.06
CA ARG A 19 11.27 19.69 7.18
C ARG A 19 12.26 19.55 8.34
N GLU A 20 11.94 18.78 9.37
CA GLU A 20 12.83 18.53 10.51
C GLU A 20 13.73 17.33 10.27
N PHE A 21 13.31 16.36 9.46
CA PHE A 21 14.19 15.30 8.94
C PHE A 21 15.35 15.87 8.08
N GLU A 22 15.13 16.96 7.37
CA GLU A 22 16.18 17.64 6.59
C GLU A 22 17.29 18.24 7.46
N LYS A 23 17.05 18.52 8.75
CA LYS A 23 18.02 19.09 9.68
C LYS A 23 18.93 18.08 10.35
N CYS A 24 18.60 16.80 10.33
CA CYS A 24 19.40 15.72 10.94
C CYS A 24 20.59 15.29 10.05
N LYS A 25 21.39 16.23 9.58
CA LYS A 25 22.61 15.98 8.76
C LYS A 25 23.79 15.42 9.58
N GLY A 26 23.59 14.42 10.43
CA GLY A 26 24.72 13.97 11.26
C GLY A 26 24.57 12.66 12.02
N PHE A 27 23.44 11.99 11.97
CA PHE A 27 23.27 10.70 12.64
C PHE A 27 23.51 9.53 11.70
N GLY A 28 24.23 8.52 12.16
CA GLY A 28 24.70 7.35 11.44
C GLY A 28 23.61 6.74 10.55
N MET A 29 23.84 6.85 9.26
CA MET A 29 22.94 6.41 8.20
C MET A 29 22.69 4.91 8.28
N TRP A 30 21.44 4.51 8.09
CA TRP A 30 21.04 3.14 7.76
C TRP A 30 21.11 2.13 8.91
N ASN A 31 20.67 2.48 10.11
CA ASN A 31 20.60 1.51 11.21
C ASN A 31 19.29 0.69 11.18
N CYS A 32 18.78 0.38 9.96
CA CYS A 32 17.68 -0.54 9.76
C CYS A 32 18.17 -1.73 8.92
N PRO A 33 18.51 -2.86 9.53
CA PRO A 33 19.01 -4.04 8.81
C PRO A 33 17.96 -4.65 7.87
N GLU A 34 16.70 -4.26 8.03
CA GLU A 34 15.58 -4.68 7.19
C GLU A 34 15.49 -3.91 5.87
N ILE A 35 16.30 -2.86 5.67
CA ILE A 35 16.47 -2.13 4.40
C ILE A 35 17.96 -2.13 4.03
N ILE A 36 18.28 -2.72 2.89
CA ILE A 36 19.61 -2.62 2.29
C ILE A 36 19.54 -1.49 1.25
N ALA A 37 20.39 -0.47 1.42
CA ALA A 37 20.47 0.66 0.52
C ALA A 37 21.91 0.83 0.02
N GLU A 38 22.08 0.74 -1.29
CA GLU A 38 23.39 0.75 -1.95
C GLU A 38 23.36 1.71 -3.13
N ILE A 39 24.52 2.22 -3.51
CA ILE A 39 24.70 3.00 -4.74
C ILE A 39 25.66 2.23 -5.64
N GLN A 40 25.22 1.95 -6.85
CA GLN A 40 26.05 1.32 -7.88
C GLN A 40 25.89 2.13 -9.17
N GLY A 41 27.00 2.58 -9.75
CA GLY A 41 26.96 3.53 -10.85
C GLY A 41 26.21 4.80 -10.44
N ARG A 42 25.18 5.14 -11.20
CA ARG A 42 24.31 6.30 -10.93
C ARG A 42 22.91 5.88 -10.40
N VAL A 43 22.77 4.71 -9.84
CA VAL A 43 21.50 4.18 -9.35
C VAL A 43 21.56 3.92 -7.85
N GLY A 44 20.55 4.40 -7.13
CA GLY A 44 20.26 4.02 -5.76
C GLY A 44 19.45 2.72 -5.75
N PHE A 45 19.98 1.68 -5.14
CA PHE A 45 19.35 0.38 -5.02
C PHE A 45 18.78 0.17 -3.61
N LEU A 46 17.51 -0.17 -3.54
CA LEU A 46 16.80 -0.49 -2.30
C LEU A 46 16.39 -1.97 -2.31
N THR A 47 16.68 -2.69 -1.23
CA THR A 47 16.20 -4.06 -1.04
C THR A 47 15.48 -4.15 0.30
N LEU A 48 14.19 -4.52 0.27
CA LEU A 48 13.44 -4.90 1.47
C LEU A 48 14.00 -6.23 1.97
N ASN A 49 14.50 -6.28 3.20
CA ASN A 49 15.28 -7.40 3.73
C ASN A 49 14.66 -7.99 4.99
N ARG A 50 13.36 -8.31 4.92
CA ARG A 50 12.61 -8.95 6.01
C ARG A 50 11.84 -10.19 5.50
N PRO A 51 12.50 -11.15 4.81
CA PRO A 51 11.82 -12.24 4.10
C PRO A 51 11.03 -13.17 5.02
N LYS A 52 11.41 -13.31 6.30
CA LYS A 52 10.68 -14.12 7.29
C LYS A 52 9.29 -13.57 7.59
N ALA A 53 9.06 -12.28 7.39
CA ALA A 53 7.78 -11.61 7.55
C ALA A 53 7.23 -11.10 6.21
N LEU A 54 7.57 -11.75 5.09
CA LEU A 54 7.10 -11.40 3.74
C LEU A 54 7.41 -9.94 3.37
N ASN A 55 8.49 -9.38 3.88
CA ASN A 55 8.89 -7.98 3.76
C ASN A 55 7.81 -6.97 4.21
N ALA A 56 6.95 -7.37 5.17
CA ALA A 56 5.97 -6.47 5.75
C ALA A 56 6.66 -5.24 6.36
N LEU A 57 6.13 -4.06 6.06
CA LEU A 57 6.73 -2.78 6.42
C LEU A 57 6.61 -2.51 7.92
N THR A 58 7.71 -2.09 8.52
CA THR A 58 7.78 -1.55 9.87
C THR A 58 8.05 -0.06 9.83
N LEU A 59 7.75 0.67 10.90
CA LEU A 59 8.06 2.10 10.96
C LEU A 59 9.57 2.40 10.76
N PRO A 60 10.52 1.64 11.32
CA PRO A 60 11.93 1.79 10.97
C PRO A 60 12.24 1.61 9.47
N MET A 61 11.58 0.66 8.77
CA MET A 61 11.75 0.48 7.33
C MET A 61 11.22 1.68 6.55
N ILE A 62 10.04 2.20 6.90
CA ILE A 62 9.44 3.40 6.28
C ILE A 62 10.40 4.59 6.43
N ARG A 63 10.93 4.82 7.62
CA ARG A 63 11.90 5.88 7.90
C ARG A 63 13.20 5.72 7.11
N ALA A 64 13.71 4.50 6.99
CA ALA A 64 14.92 4.21 6.23
C ALA A 64 14.71 4.45 4.71
N LEU A 65 13.58 4.00 4.15
CA LEU A 65 13.20 4.28 2.76
C LEU A 65 13.07 5.77 2.50
N THR A 66 12.35 6.49 3.36
CA THR A 66 12.18 7.94 3.26
C THR A 66 13.52 8.67 3.29
N ALA A 67 14.40 8.31 4.22
CA ALA A 67 15.72 8.93 4.33
C ALA A 67 16.60 8.67 3.10
N ALA A 68 16.56 7.45 2.53
CA ALA A 68 17.27 7.13 1.30
C ALA A 68 16.77 7.97 0.12
N LEU A 69 15.46 8.01 -0.08
CA LEU A 69 14.85 8.73 -1.19
C LEU A 69 15.10 10.23 -1.09
N LEU A 70 14.94 10.84 0.08
CA LEU A 70 15.22 12.28 0.28
C LEU A 70 16.68 12.62 -0.02
N ARG A 71 17.63 11.78 0.42
CA ARG A 71 19.04 11.99 0.13
C ARG A 71 19.35 11.89 -1.36
N TRP A 72 18.83 10.84 -2.02
CA TRP A 72 19.12 10.60 -3.43
C TRP A 72 18.35 11.53 -4.36
N ARG A 73 17.25 12.12 -3.90
CA ARG A 73 16.47 13.11 -4.64
C ARG A 73 17.34 14.28 -5.08
N ASP A 74 18.14 14.80 -4.17
CA ASP A 74 18.90 16.03 -4.36
C ASP A 74 20.37 15.74 -4.76
N ASP A 75 20.81 14.47 -4.83
CA ASP A 75 22.15 14.09 -5.25
C ASP A 75 22.25 14.06 -6.80
N PRO A 76 23.05 14.93 -7.44
CA PRO A 76 23.19 14.97 -8.90
C PRO A 76 23.89 13.72 -9.47
N ASN A 77 24.59 12.94 -8.65
CA ASN A 77 25.24 11.70 -9.06
C ASN A 77 24.26 10.54 -9.17
N ILE A 78 23.09 10.62 -8.55
CA ILE A 78 22.04 9.60 -8.65
C ILE A 78 21.05 10.01 -9.75
N ALA A 79 20.89 9.13 -10.74
CA ALA A 79 19.99 9.35 -11.87
C ALA A 79 18.66 8.61 -11.73
N ALA A 80 18.64 7.49 -11.01
CA ALA A 80 17.45 6.66 -10.82
C ALA A 80 17.50 5.92 -9.48
N VAL A 81 16.35 5.38 -9.06
CA VAL A 81 16.23 4.48 -7.90
C VAL A 81 15.55 3.19 -8.35
N ALA A 82 16.01 2.06 -7.85
CA ALA A 82 15.38 0.76 -8.07
C ALA A 82 15.08 0.08 -6.73
N ILE A 83 13.90 -0.53 -6.59
CA ILE A 83 13.50 -1.26 -5.39
C ILE A 83 13.10 -2.70 -5.72
N ARG A 84 13.50 -3.63 -4.85
CA ARG A 84 13.11 -5.05 -4.87
C ARG A 84 12.89 -5.57 -3.46
N GLY A 85 12.34 -6.77 -3.36
CA GLY A 85 12.28 -7.52 -2.10
C GLY A 85 13.27 -8.68 -2.07
N MET A 86 13.75 -9.02 -0.88
CA MET A 86 14.52 -10.23 -0.60
C MET A 86 13.55 -11.40 -0.42
N GLY A 87 13.73 -12.47 -1.18
CA GLY A 87 13.07 -13.75 -1.01
C GLY A 87 13.74 -14.63 0.04
N ARG A 88 13.22 -15.85 0.22
CA ARG A 88 13.79 -16.84 1.14
C ARG A 88 15.10 -17.45 0.65
N GLU A 89 15.24 -17.56 -0.66
CA GLU A 89 16.38 -18.21 -1.32
C GLU A 89 17.35 -17.20 -1.94
N GLY A 90 17.11 -15.91 -1.77
CA GLY A 90 17.92 -14.85 -2.36
C GLY A 90 17.12 -13.64 -2.79
N PRO A 91 17.72 -12.72 -3.53
CA PRO A 91 17.02 -11.55 -4.07
C PRO A 91 15.86 -11.95 -4.97
N PHE A 92 14.77 -11.15 -4.94
CA PHE A 92 13.52 -11.39 -5.64
C PHE A 92 12.67 -12.53 -5.04
N GLY A 93 11.57 -12.89 -5.69
CA GLY A 93 10.61 -13.92 -5.25
C GLY A 93 9.63 -13.46 -4.18
N MET A 94 9.82 -12.28 -3.58
CA MET A 94 8.93 -11.74 -2.56
C MET A 94 9.13 -10.22 -2.47
N PHE A 95 8.15 -9.46 -2.92
CA PHE A 95 8.26 -8.00 -2.86
C PHE A 95 7.88 -7.48 -1.47
N CYS A 96 6.58 -7.32 -1.19
CA CYS A 96 6.08 -6.80 0.09
C CYS A 96 4.62 -7.18 0.31
N ALA A 97 4.30 -7.75 1.48
CA ALA A 97 2.95 -8.17 1.84
C ALA A 97 2.11 -7.10 2.56
N GLY A 98 2.58 -5.86 2.62
CA GLY A 98 1.87 -4.75 3.27
C GLY A 98 2.54 -4.26 4.55
N GLY A 99 1.79 -3.53 5.38
CA GLY A 99 2.23 -3.13 6.71
C GLY A 99 2.28 -4.31 7.71
N ASP A 100 3.01 -4.16 8.81
CA ASP A 100 3.04 -5.17 9.87
C ASP A 100 1.74 -5.13 10.70
N ILE A 101 0.72 -5.86 10.21
CA ILE A 101 -0.59 -5.88 10.84
C ILE A 101 -0.62 -6.51 12.24
N ARG A 102 0.42 -7.30 12.63
CA ARG A 102 0.56 -7.76 14.01
C ARG A 102 0.92 -6.61 14.94
N PHE A 103 1.80 -5.73 14.48
CA PHE A 103 2.10 -4.48 15.18
C PHE A 103 0.84 -3.61 15.29
N PHE A 104 0.05 -3.46 14.23
CA PHE A 104 -1.20 -2.68 14.27
C PHE A 104 -2.16 -3.17 15.36
N HIS A 105 -2.36 -4.49 15.43
CA HIS A 105 -3.20 -5.11 16.46
C HIS A 105 -2.70 -4.82 17.88
N GLN A 106 -1.41 -5.05 18.12
CA GLN A 106 -0.80 -4.85 19.44
C GLN A 106 -0.81 -3.38 19.86
N ALA A 107 -0.43 -2.48 18.95
CA ALA A 107 -0.40 -1.05 19.21
C ALA A 107 -1.80 -0.48 19.46
N ALA A 108 -2.80 -0.91 18.70
CA ALA A 108 -4.19 -0.49 18.90
C ALA A 108 -4.73 -0.93 20.26
N LEU A 109 -4.44 -2.16 20.70
CA LEU A 109 -4.85 -2.66 22.03
C LEU A 109 -4.14 -1.93 23.17
N ALA A 110 -2.87 -1.59 22.97
CA ALA A 110 -2.06 -0.87 23.95
C ALA A 110 -2.36 0.65 23.97
N GLY A 111 -3.08 1.18 22.98
CA GLY A 111 -3.22 2.63 22.81
C GLY A 111 -1.90 3.33 22.46
N ASP A 112 -0.98 2.61 21.81
CA ASP A 112 0.36 3.11 21.48
C ASP A 112 0.28 4.18 20.36
N PRO A 113 0.75 5.42 20.62
CA PRO A 113 0.73 6.50 19.63
C PRO A 113 1.61 6.22 18.39
N VAL A 114 2.53 5.28 18.46
CA VAL A 114 3.38 4.86 17.32
C VAL A 114 2.54 4.33 16.17
N LEU A 115 1.33 3.83 16.41
CA LEU A 115 0.37 3.45 15.37
C LEU A 115 0.01 4.65 14.47
N GLU A 116 -0.18 5.82 15.05
CA GLU A 116 -0.49 7.05 14.31
C GLU A 116 0.72 7.56 13.51
N GLU A 117 1.93 7.42 14.09
CA GLU A 117 3.17 7.77 13.40
C GLU A 117 3.37 6.87 12.17
N PHE A 118 3.10 5.57 12.31
CA PHE A 118 3.22 4.61 11.22
C PHE A 118 2.42 5.05 9.99
N PHE A 119 1.12 5.24 10.11
CA PHE A 119 0.27 5.61 8.97
C PHE A 119 0.60 6.99 8.41
N THR A 120 0.95 7.94 9.28
CA THR A 120 1.35 9.28 8.84
C THR A 120 2.63 9.25 7.99
N GLU A 121 3.64 8.51 8.44
CA GLU A 121 4.93 8.43 7.75
C GLU A 121 4.86 7.52 6.51
N GLU A 122 4.07 6.44 6.55
CA GLU A 122 3.85 5.58 5.40
C GLU A 122 3.17 6.35 4.25
N TYR A 123 2.08 7.09 4.54
CA TYR A 123 1.39 7.86 3.51
C TYR A 123 2.23 9.03 2.98
N ALA A 124 3.06 9.62 3.82
CA ALA A 124 4.04 10.60 3.36
C ALA A 124 5.11 9.99 2.44
N LEU A 125 5.54 8.75 2.72
CA LEU A 125 6.45 8.00 1.84
C LEU A 125 5.78 7.65 0.50
N ASN A 126 4.52 7.21 0.52
CA ASN A 126 3.79 6.94 -0.72
C ASN A 126 3.67 8.18 -1.61
N HIS A 127 3.37 9.34 -1.01
CA HIS A 127 3.38 10.62 -1.73
C HIS A 127 4.76 10.97 -2.29
N LEU A 128 5.84 10.80 -1.50
CA LEU A 128 7.21 11.04 -1.92
C LEU A 128 7.60 10.17 -3.13
N ILE A 129 7.23 8.89 -3.13
CA ILE A 129 7.50 7.97 -4.25
C ILE A 129 6.75 8.42 -5.50
N HIS A 130 5.48 8.76 -5.37
CA HIS A 130 4.64 9.17 -6.51
C HIS A 130 5.09 10.50 -7.14
N THR A 131 5.63 11.42 -6.33
CA THR A 131 6.12 12.72 -6.78
C THR A 131 7.65 12.75 -6.97
N TYR A 132 8.29 11.58 -6.99
CA TYR A 132 9.74 11.50 -7.05
C TYR A 132 10.27 12.03 -8.39
N PRO A 133 11.23 12.99 -8.40
CA PRO A 133 11.63 13.67 -9.62
C PRO A 133 12.58 12.87 -10.53
N LYS A 134 12.99 11.67 -10.09
CA LYS A 134 13.86 10.75 -10.85
C LYS A 134 13.14 9.45 -11.11
N PRO A 135 13.51 8.68 -12.15
CA PRO A 135 12.95 7.35 -12.35
C PRO A 135 13.05 6.49 -11.08
N TYR A 136 11.90 6.01 -10.62
CA TYR A 136 11.79 5.04 -9.52
C TYR A 136 11.21 3.75 -10.11
N LEU A 137 11.99 2.66 -10.08
CA LEU A 137 11.67 1.39 -10.71
C LEU A 137 11.33 0.35 -9.63
N ALA A 138 10.14 -0.22 -9.67
CA ALA A 138 9.70 -1.25 -8.72
C ALA A 138 9.71 -2.64 -9.37
N PHE A 139 10.55 -3.53 -8.86
CA PHE A 139 10.63 -4.94 -9.28
C PHE A 139 9.68 -5.77 -8.40
N MET A 140 8.44 -5.87 -8.82
CA MET A 140 7.33 -6.45 -8.07
C MET A 140 7.22 -7.96 -8.27
N ASP A 141 8.26 -8.72 -7.90
CA ASP A 141 8.27 -10.18 -8.02
C ASP A 141 7.70 -10.84 -6.75
N GLY A 142 6.74 -11.74 -6.89
CA GLY A 142 6.03 -12.40 -5.79
C GLY A 142 4.87 -11.58 -5.22
N ILE A 143 4.71 -11.55 -3.90
CA ILE A 143 3.58 -10.89 -3.22
C ILE A 143 3.75 -9.37 -3.22
N VAL A 144 2.69 -8.64 -3.63
CA VAL A 144 2.60 -7.17 -3.66
C VAL A 144 1.22 -6.77 -3.13
N MET A 145 1.08 -6.54 -1.84
CA MET A 145 -0.22 -6.28 -1.21
C MET A 145 -0.16 -5.09 -0.25
N GLY A 146 -1.28 -4.39 -0.08
CA GLY A 146 -1.40 -3.28 0.86
C GLY A 146 -0.27 -2.27 0.74
N GLY A 147 0.50 -2.02 1.80
CA GLY A 147 1.68 -1.15 1.77
C GLY A 147 2.71 -1.51 0.69
N GLY A 148 2.74 -2.77 0.20
CA GLY A 148 3.55 -3.17 -0.96
C GLY A 148 3.07 -2.51 -2.26
N MET A 149 1.74 -2.36 -2.44
CA MET A 149 1.16 -1.53 -3.50
C MET A 149 1.53 -0.06 -3.27
N GLY A 150 1.43 0.44 -2.03
CA GLY A 150 1.75 1.82 -1.69
C GLY A 150 3.16 2.24 -2.09
N ILE A 151 4.17 1.41 -1.85
CA ILE A 151 5.57 1.71 -2.21
C ILE A 151 5.92 1.39 -3.68
N SER A 152 4.98 0.87 -4.46
CA SER A 152 5.20 0.53 -5.87
C SER A 152 4.30 1.26 -6.86
N GLN A 153 3.05 1.58 -6.51
CA GLN A 153 2.11 2.17 -7.48
C GLN A 153 2.48 3.58 -7.95
N GLY A 154 3.22 4.34 -7.14
CA GLY A 154 3.80 5.61 -7.54
C GLY A 154 5.08 5.51 -8.39
N ALA A 155 5.57 4.30 -8.67
CA ALA A 155 6.77 4.11 -9.47
C ALA A 155 6.55 4.55 -10.92
N SER A 156 7.60 5.11 -11.53
CA SER A 156 7.62 5.43 -12.97
C SER A 156 7.72 4.18 -13.85
N LEU A 157 8.12 3.04 -13.26
CA LEU A 157 8.18 1.76 -13.95
C LEU A 157 7.88 0.62 -12.96
N ARG A 158 6.80 -0.11 -13.20
CA ARG A 158 6.33 -1.23 -12.37
C ARG A 158 6.51 -2.53 -13.16
N ILE A 159 7.45 -3.36 -12.71
CA ILE A 159 7.85 -4.60 -13.38
C ILE A 159 7.25 -5.78 -12.62
N VAL A 160 6.50 -6.63 -13.31
CA VAL A 160 5.92 -7.86 -12.77
C VAL A 160 6.51 -9.10 -13.43
N THR A 161 6.36 -10.24 -12.76
CA THR A 161 6.79 -11.55 -13.24
C THR A 161 5.64 -12.56 -13.19
N GLN A 162 5.86 -13.77 -13.68
CA GLN A 162 4.90 -14.87 -13.54
C GLN A 162 4.56 -15.23 -12.07
N HIS A 163 5.35 -14.76 -11.12
CA HIS A 163 5.14 -15.00 -9.69
C HIS A 163 4.39 -13.87 -9.00
N SER A 164 4.21 -12.74 -9.67
CA SER A 164 3.58 -11.54 -9.09
C SER A 164 2.13 -11.78 -8.71
N LYS A 165 1.77 -11.32 -7.51
CA LYS A 165 0.42 -11.40 -6.94
C LYS A 165 0.10 -10.05 -6.32
N LEU A 166 -0.66 -9.24 -7.04
CA LEU A 166 -1.03 -7.88 -6.65
C LEU A 166 -2.44 -7.86 -6.06
N GLY A 167 -2.66 -7.14 -4.97
CA GLY A 167 -4.00 -7.00 -4.41
C GLY A 167 -4.07 -6.06 -3.21
N MET A 168 -5.30 -5.63 -2.91
CA MET A 168 -5.65 -4.80 -1.76
C MET A 168 -6.71 -5.53 -0.91
N PRO A 169 -6.30 -6.48 -0.04
CA PRO A 169 -7.24 -7.34 0.68
C PRO A 169 -7.73 -6.76 2.01
N GLU A 170 -7.66 -5.44 2.20
CA GLU A 170 -7.87 -4.76 3.48
C GLU A 170 -9.25 -5.01 4.07
N THR A 171 -10.29 -5.17 3.24
CA THR A 171 -11.66 -5.46 3.70
C THR A 171 -11.78 -6.79 4.46
N TYR A 172 -10.83 -7.72 4.29
CA TYR A 172 -10.72 -8.95 5.08
C TYR A 172 -10.33 -8.71 6.53
N ILE A 173 -9.60 -7.64 6.78
CA ILE A 173 -9.10 -7.32 8.11
C ILE A 173 -9.81 -6.12 8.74
N GLY A 174 -11.00 -5.77 8.22
CA GLY A 174 -11.76 -4.64 8.75
C GLY A 174 -11.08 -3.29 8.50
N LEU A 175 -10.37 -3.16 7.38
CA LEU A 175 -9.74 -1.95 6.88
C LEU A 175 -10.26 -1.67 5.46
N PHE A 176 -9.82 -0.64 4.84
CA PHE A 176 -10.10 -0.25 3.45
C PHE A 176 -8.78 -0.21 2.66
N PRO A 177 -8.79 -0.26 1.32
CA PRO A 177 -7.59 -0.07 0.50
C PRO A 177 -6.99 1.33 0.71
N ASP A 178 -5.95 1.42 1.53
CA ASP A 178 -5.23 2.64 1.89
C ASP A 178 -3.97 2.84 1.02
N VAL A 179 -2.98 3.60 1.49
CA VAL A 179 -1.67 3.85 0.86
C VAL A 179 -1.74 4.47 -0.54
N GLY A 180 -2.77 5.29 -0.79
CA GLY A 180 -3.12 5.82 -2.10
C GLY A 180 -4.03 4.89 -2.90
N GLY A 181 -4.61 3.86 -2.26
CA GLY A 181 -5.52 2.90 -2.88
C GLY A 181 -6.73 3.55 -3.52
N GLY A 182 -7.32 4.54 -2.85
CA GLY A 182 -8.36 5.37 -3.41
C GLY A 182 -7.93 6.01 -4.72
N TYR A 183 -6.76 6.61 -4.75
CA TYR A 183 -6.23 7.30 -5.93
C TYR A 183 -5.98 6.36 -7.10
N PHE A 184 -5.18 5.29 -6.95
CA PHE A 184 -4.83 4.45 -8.10
C PHE A 184 -5.95 3.51 -8.53
N LEU A 185 -6.78 2.99 -7.61
CA LEU A 185 -7.90 2.13 -7.96
C LEU A 185 -9.03 2.91 -8.65
N SER A 186 -9.36 4.12 -8.19
CA SER A 186 -10.43 4.93 -8.80
C SER A 186 -10.14 5.38 -10.24
N ARG A 187 -8.90 5.24 -10.69
CA ARG A 187 -8.44 5.59 -12.05
C ARG A 187 -8.38 4.40 -13.00
N LEU A 188 -8.71 3.21 -12.52
CA LEU A 188 -8.85 2.05 -13.37
C LEU A 188 -10.08 2.20 -14.28
N ARG A 189 -10.08 1.46 -15.39
CA ARG A 189 -11.20 1.47 -16.34
C ARG A 189 -12.49 0.96 -15.71
N GLY A 190 -13.61 1.57 -16.08
CA GLY A 190 -14.96 1.15 -15.65
C GLY A 190 -15.10 1.13 -14.12
N ALA A 191 -15.64 0.04 -13.60
CA ALA A 191 -15.82 -0.23 -12.18
C ALA A 191 -14.78 -1.20 -11.59
N ALA A 192 -13.64 -1.39 -12.29
CA ALA A 192 -12.59 -2.31 -11.83
C ALA A 192 -12.00 -1.88 -10.48
N GLY A 193 -11.95 -0.58 -10.18
CA GLY A 193 -11.49 -0.07 -8.90
C GLY A 193 -12.38 -0.49 -7.75
N GLU A 194 -13.69 -0.32 -7.88
CA GLU A 194 -14.68 -0.75 -6.89
C GLU A 194 -14.61 -2.27 -6.69
N TRP A 195 -14.57 -3.03 -7.78
CA TRP A 195 -14.46 -4.48 -7.72
C TRP A 195 -13.23 -4.93 -6.92
N LEU A 196 -12.04 -4.40 -7.25
CA LEU A 196 -10.81 -4.76 -6.56
C LEU A 196 -10.81 -4.32 -5.10
N ALA A 197 -11.29 -3.09 -4.82
CA ALA A 197 -11.36 -2.56 -3.46
C ALA A 197 -12.29 -3.37 -2.56
N LEU A 198 -13.44 -3.79 -3.07
CA LEU A 198 -14.43 -4.52 -2.28
C LEU A 198 -14.06 -6.00 -2.11
N THR A 199 -13.62 -6.65 -3.19
CA THR A 199 -13.36 -8.09 -3.18
C THR A 199 -11.97 -8.45 -2.66
N GLY A 200 -10.98 -7.54 -2.75
CA GLY A 200 -9.59 -7.86 -2.49
C GLY A 200 -9.02 -8.87 -3.49
N GLN A 201 -9.58 -8.92 -4.70
CA GLN A 201 -9.15 -9.86 -5.74
C GLN A 201 -7.66 -9.74 -6.01
N VAL A 202 -6.97 -10.87 -5.99
CA VAL A 202 -5.54 -10.94 -6.30
C VAL A 202 -5.36 -11.12 -7.80
N LEU A 203 -4.52 -10.27 -8.38
CA LEU A 203 -4.20 -10.27 -9.80
C LEU A 203 -2.82 -10.87 -10.05
N GLY A 204 -2.69 -11.69 -11.08
CA GLY A 204 -1.42 -12.08 -11.66
C GLY A 204 -0.86 -11.01 -12.61
N ALA A 205 0.28 -11.30 -13.25
CA ALA A 205 0.99 -10.35 -14.11
C ALA A 205 0.14 -9.84 -15.29
N GLY A 206 -0.49 -10.74 -16.06
CA GLY A 206 -1.29 -10.35 -17.22
C GLY A 206 -2.43 -9.40 -16.88
N PRO A 207 -3.33 -9.76 -15.96
CA PRO A 207 -4.38 -8.87 -15.45
C PRO A 207 -3.86 -7.55 -14.88
N ALA A 208 -2.74 -7.56 -14.16
CA ALA A 208 -2.17 -6.34 -13.58
C ALA A 208 -1.69 -5.37 -14.66
N VAL A 209 -1.02 -5.87 -15.71
CA VAL A 209 -0.63 -5.05 -16.87
C VAL A 209 -1.86 -4.56 -17.62
N ALA A 210 -2.85 -5.43 -17.88
CA ALA A 210 -4.06 -5.07 -18.62
C ALA A 210 -4.89 -3.98 -17.93
N LEU A 211 -4.85 -3.91 -16.58
CA LEU A 211 -5.53 -2.87 -15.79
C LEU A 211 -4.67 -1.63 -15.53
N GLY A 212 -3.38 -1.64 -15.92
CA GLY A 212 -2.48 -0.52 -15.66
C GLY A 212 -1.98 -0.44 -14.20
N LEU A 213 -2.03 -1.56 -13.45
CA LEU A 213 -1.41 -1.70 -12.14
C LEU A 213 0.06 -2.16 -12.22
N ALA A 214 0.50 -2.54 -13.42
CA ALA A 214 1.89 -2.79 -13.78
C ALA A 214 2.15 -2.30 -15.20
N ASP A 215 3.41 -2.05 -15.55
CA ASP A 215 3.79 -1.52 -16.86
C ASP A 215 4.42 -2.59 -17.74
N ASN A 216 5.34 -3.40 -17.21
CA ASN A 216 6.14 -4.34 -17.98
C ASN A 216 6.18 -5.71 -17.31
N TYR A 217 6.20 -6.76 -18.14
CA TYR A 217 6.40 -8.12 -17.70
C TYR A 217 7.82 -8.59 -18.02
N PHE A 218 8.55 -9.04 -17.01
CA PHE A 218 9.84 -9.70 -17.16
C PHE A 218 9.75 -11.13 -16.62
N PRO A 219 10.34 -12.12 -17.33
CA PRO A 219 10.52 -13.44 -16.73
C PRO A 219 11.36 -13.34 -15.45
N SER A 220 10.99 -14.02 -14.37
CA SER A 220 11.70 -13.91 -13.09
C SER A 220 13.20 -14.24 -13.20
N GLN A 221 13.57 -15.17 -14.09
CA GLN A 221 14.96 -15.51 -14.36
C GLN A 221 15.77 -14.37 -15.01
N ALA A 222 15.12 -13.38 -15.63
CA ALA A 222 15.78 -12.21 -16.19
C ALA A 222 16.06 -11.11 -15.15
N LEU A 223 15.37 -11.11 -14.01
CA LEU A 223 15.46 -10.04 -13.01
C LEU A 223 16.88 -9.79 -12.49
N PRO A 224 17.71 -10.81 -12.16
CA PRO A 224 19.07 -10.55 -11.68
C PRO A 224 19.93 -9.80 -12.70
N ALA A 225 19.86 -10.18 -13.97
CA ALA A 225 20.60 -9.51 -15.05
C ALA A 225 20.05 -8.11 -15.32
N ALA A 226 18.73 -7.96 -15.37
CA ALA A 226 18.07 -6.68 -15.56
C ALA A 226 18.41 -5.68 -14.44
N TRP A 227 18.41 -6.14 -13.18
CA TRP A 227 18.78 -5.36 -12.02
C TRP A 227 20.24 -4.89 -12.07
N ALA A 228 21.16 -5.81 -12.34
CA ALA A 228 22.60 -5.48 -12.42
C ALA A 228 22.90 -4.49 -13.56
N ALA A 229 22.27 -4.68 -14.74
CA ALA A 229 22.47 -3.83 -15.90
C ALA A 229 22.07 -2.35 -15.66
N LEU A 230 21.18 -2.05 -14.69
CA LEU A 230 20.81 -0.67 -14.36
C LEU A 230 22.00 0.17 -13.90
N ALA A 231 23.00 -0.44 -13.23
CA ALA A 231 24.19 0.25 -12.75
C ALA A 231 25.09 0.74 -13.88
N ASP A 232 25.08 0.02 -15.00
CA ASP A 232 25.95 0.28 -16.15
C ASP A 232 25.30 1.13 -17.24
N LEU A 233 24.01 1.53 -17.06
CA LEU A 233 23.33 2.37 -18.03
C LEU A 233 23.95 3.76 -18.12
N ASP A 234 24.08 4.25 -19.34
CA ASP A 234 24.35 5.65 -19.58
C ASP A 234 23.07 6.49 -19.38
N TRP A 235 22.79 6.87 -18.13
CA TRP A 235 21.62 7.64 -17.76
C TRP A 235 21.59 9.07 -18.37
N SER A 236 22.65 9.49 -19.09
CA SER A 236 22.65 10.73 -19.85
C SER A 236 22.05 10.55 -21.26
N ALA A 237 21.99 9.31 -21.75
CA ALA A 237 21.42 8.99 -23.05
C ALA A 237 19.89 8.91 -22.97
N PRO A 238 19.13 9.69 -23.76
CA PRO A 238 17.67 9.72 -23.69
C PRO A 238 16.99 8.36 -23.92
N GLN A 239 17.64 7.44 -24.63
CA GLN A 239 17.10 6.12 -24.97
C GLN A 239 17.57 5.00 -24.02
N ALA A 240 18.39 5.30 -23.00
CA ALA A 240 19.00 4.27 -22.16
C ALA A 240 17.97 3.35 -21.52
N LEU A 241 16.95 3.91 -20.87
CA LEU A 241 15.89 3.13 -20.22
C LEU A 241 15.05 2.35 -21.22
N ALA A 242 14.70 2.93 -22.36
CA ALA A 242 13.94 2.25 -23.42
C ALA A 242 14.71 1.07 -24.02
N THR A 243 16.02 1.24 -24.25
CA THR A 243 16.88 0.15 -24.74
C THR A 243 17.00 -0.96 -23.71
N TRP A 244 17.15 -0.60 -22.42
CA TRP A 244 17.20 -1.58 -21.34
C TRP A 244 15.87 -2.34 -21.21
N LEU A 245 14.72 -1.65 -21.31
CA LEU A 245 13.39 -2.30 -21.33
C LEU A 245 13.28 -3.32 -22.47
N ALA A 246 13.58 -2.89 -23.71
CA ALA A 246 13.48 -3.75 -24.88
C ALA A 246 14.36 -5.01 -24.81
N ALA A 247 15.46 -4.97 -24.03
CA ALA A 247 16.34 -6.11 -23.83
C ALA A 247 15.82 -7.17 -22.84
N HIS A 248 14.84 -6.82 -21.98
CA HIS A 248 14.41 -7.68 -20.87
C HIS A 248 12.90 -7.95 -20.86
N GLU A 249 12.11 -7.08 -21.49
CA GLU A 249 10.66 -7.19 -21.51
C GLU A 249 10.20 -8.31 -22.44
N LEU A 250 9.16 -9.02 -22.02
CA LEU A 250 8.36 -9.93 -22.85
C LEU A 250 6.90 -9.53 -22.81
N ALA A 251 6.10 -10.05 -23.75
CA ALA A 251 4.66 -9.92 -23.67
C ALA A 251 4.13 -10.57 -22.38
N ALA A 252 3.30 -9.85 -21.66
CA ALA A 252 2.67 -10.39 -20.45
C ALA A 252 1.78 -11.60 -20.81
N PRO A 253 1.73 -12.64 -19.95
CA PRO A 253 0.85 -13.79 -20.20
C PRO A 253 -0.60 -13.35 -20.41
N ALA A 254 -1.22 -13.89 -21.47
CA ALA A 254 -2.64 -13.63 -21.78
C ALA A 254 -3.62 -14.44 -20.90
N ASP A 255 -3.12 -15.15 -19.90
CA ASP A 255 -3.73 -16.30 -19.22
C ASP A 255 -4.90 -15.97 -18.29
N ASN A 256 -5.45 -14.78 -18.25
CA ASN A 256 -6.61 -14.53 -17.42
C ASN A 256 -7.43 -13.39 -18.04
N THR A 257 -8.46 -13.75 -18.79
CA THR A 257 -9.49 -12.79 -19.21
C THR A 257 -10.21 -12.26 -17.97
N LEU A 258 -10.02 -10.98 -17.68
CA LEU A 258 -10.77 -10.30 -16.65
C LEU A 258 -12.25 -10.20 -17.08
N PRO A 259 -13.21 -10.50 -16.19
CA PRO A 259 -14.64 -10.44 -16.51
C PRO A 259 -15.15 -9.00 -16.47
N LEU A 260 -14.52 -8.09 -17.23
CA LEU A 260 -14.72 -6.65 -17.08
C LEU A 260 -16.15 -6.19 -17.43
N ASP A 261 -16.82 -6.86 -18.38
CA ASP A 261 -18.22 -6.56 -18.68
C ASP A 261 -19.12 -6.88 -17.47
N ALA A 262 -18.88 -8.01 -16.81
CA ALA A 262 -19.60 -8.36 -15.59
C ALA A 262 -19.23 -7.41 -14.43
N VAL A 263 -17.94 -7.08 -14.28
CA VAL A 263 -17.48 -6.09 -13.28
C VAL A 263 -18.20 -4.76 -13.48
N ASP A 264 -18.26 -4.25 -14.69
CA ASP A 264 -18.95 -2.99 -14.99
C ASP A 264 -20.46 -3.09 -14.76
N ALA A 265 -21.09 -4.23 -15.10
CA ALA A 265 -22.52 -4.42 -14.91
C ALA A 265 -22.94 -4.38 -13.43
N TYR A 266 -22.12 -4.92 -12.53
CA TYR A 266 -22.47 -5.00 -11.11
C TYR A 266 -21.87 -3.88 -10.26
N PHE A 267 -20.57 -3.59 -10.41
CA PHE A 267 -19.87 -2.68 -9.50
C PHE A 267 -20.05 -1.19 -9.85
N SER A 268 -20.68 -0.87 -10.99
CA SER A 268 -21.13 0.49 -11.29
C SER A 268 -22.46 0.86 -10.62
N LEU A 269 -23.18 -0.11 -10.04
CA LEU A 269 -24.48 0.13 -9.38
C LEU A 269 -24.33 1.10 -8.20
N GLU A 270 -25.41 1.82 -7.90
CA GLU A 270 -25.40 2.98 -7.01
C GLU A 270 -25.00 2.68 -5.55
N SER A 271 -25.26 1.47 -5.07
CA SER A 271 -25.03 1.09 -3.67
C SER A 271 -24.54 -0.35 -3.53
N LEU A 272 -23.89 -0.63 -2.39
CA LEU A 272 -23.49 -2.00 -2.07
C LEU A 272 -24.70 -2.95 -1.98
N ALA A 273 -25.83 -2.46 -1.50
CA ALA A 273 -27.09 -3.24 -1.48
C ALA A 273 -27.53 -3.62 -2.90
N ALA A 274 -27.50 -2.67 -3.84
CA ALA A 274 -27.83 -2.94 -5.24
C ALA A 274 -26.84 -3.93 -5.89
N ILE A 275 -25.53 -3.80 -5.59
CA ILE A 275 -24.49 -4.75 -6.03
C ILE A 275 -24.81 -6.16 -5.53
N MET A 276 -25.10 -6.30 -4.25
CA MET A 276 -25.39 -7.63 -3.64
C MET A 276 -26.66 -8.26 -4.23
N VAL A 277 -27.74 -7.49 -4.36
CA VAL A 277 -29.01 -7.97 -4.96
C VAL A 277 -28.75 -8.46 -6.39
N ALA A 278 -28.00 -7.71 -7.19
CA ALA A 278 -27.72 -8.07 -8.57
C ALA A 278 -26.84 -9.32 -8.68
N LEU A 279 -25.79 -9.43 -7.87
CA LEU A 279 -24.90 -10.60 -7.83
C LEU A 279 -25.64 -11.86 -7.37
N GLU A 280 -26.50 -11.75 -6.35
CA GLU A 280 -27.26 -12.90 -5.80
C GLU A 280 -28.40 -13.35 -6.70
N ALA A 281 -28.90 -12.47 -7.59
CA ALA A 281 -29.90 -12.83 -8.58
C ALA A 281 -29.31 -13.51 -9.83
N ASP A 282 -28.00 -13.37 -10.09
CA ASP A 282 -27.34 -13.97 -11.24
C ASP A 282 -26.91 -15.42 -10.94
N PRO A 283 -27.38 -16.42 -11.73
CA PRO A 283 -27.02 -17.82 -11.53
C PRO A 283 -25.59 -18.18 -11.95
N SER A 284 -24.83 -17.24 -12.51
CA SER A 284 -23.45 -17.51 -12.94
C SER A 284 -22.54 -17.85 -11.77
N ALA A 285 -21.59 -18.75 -12.00
CA ALA A 285 -20.61 -19.15 -10.97
C ALA A 285 -19.79 -17.97 -10.48
N TRP A 286 -19.44 -17.02 -11.37
CA TRP A 286 -18.67 -15.84 -11.01
C TRP A 286 -19.44 -14.90 -10.08
N ALA A 287 -20.69 -14.59 -10.38
CA ALA A 287 -21.52 -13.74 -9.53
C ALA A 287 -21.75 -14.36 -8.16
N SER A 288 -22.08 -15.66 -8.12
CA SER A 288 -22.27 -16.42 -6.88
C SER A 288 -21.01 -16.40 -6.01
N GLN A 289 -19.83 -16.71 -6.57
CA GLN A 289 -18.56 -16.69 -5.84
C GLN A 289 -18.21 -15.28 -5.36
N THR A 290 -18.48 -14.26 -6.17
CA THR A 290 -18.24 -12.86 -5.82
C THR A 290 -19.14 -12.43 -4.65
N ALA A 291 -20.42 -12.76 -4.67
CA ALA A 291 -21.34 -12.49 -3.56
C ALA A 291 -20.90 -13.18 -2.27
N ILE A 292 -20.54 -14.48 -2.33
CA ILE A 292 -20.01 -15.22 -1.18
C ILE A 292 -18.75 -14.53 -0.64
N SER A 293 -17.84 -14.13 -1.52
CA SER A 293 -16.62 -13.43 -1.14
C SER A 293 -16.91 -12.12 -0.39
N LEU A 294 -17.83 -11.30 -0.89
CA LEU A 294 -18.21 -10.03 -0.24
C LEU A 294 -18.83 -10.24 1.14
N ARG A 295 -19.65 -11.29 1.31
CA ARG A 295 -20.26 -11.61 2.62
C ARG A 295 -19.27 -12.05 3.71
N LEU A 296 -18.04 -12.40 3.32
CA LEU A 296 -16.96 -12.72 4.27
C LEU A 296 -16.17 -11.48 4.74
N ARG A 297 -16.37 -10.32 4.10
CA ARG A 297 -15.69 -9.07 4.44
C ARG A 297 -16.38 -8.34 5.58
N SER A 298 -15.69 -7.34 6.12
CA SER A 298 -16.32 -6.39 7.05
C SER A 298 -17.44 -5.63 6.35
N PRO A 299 -18.72 -5.81 6.75
CA PRO A 299 -19.82 -5.09 6.15
C PRO A 299 -19.64 -3.58 6.19
N LEU A 300 -19.17 -3.04 7.32
CA LEU A 300 -18.91 -1.61 7.47
C LEU A 300 -17.83 -1.12 6.53
N MET A 301 -16.70 -1.85 6.42
CA MET A 301 -15.59 -1.43 5.57
C MET A 301 -15.89 -1.61 4.07
N LEU A 302 -16.76 -2.52 3.68
CA LEU A 302 -17.24 -2.58 2.29
C LEU A 302 -17.95 -1.27 1.88
N HIS A 303 -18.81 -0.72 2.75
CA HIS A 303 -19.48 0.55 2.47
C HIS A 303 -18.48 1.72 2.47
N VAL A 304 -17.55 1.75 3.41
CA VAL A 304 -16.49 2.77 3.48
C VAL A 304 -15.60 2.71 2.24
N ALA A 305 -15.14 1.52 1.83
CA ALA A 305 -14.28 1.35 0.66
C ALA A 305 -14.99 1.75 -0.64
N LEU A 306 -16.27 1.40 -0.82
CA LEU A 306 -17.04 1.81 -1.98
C LEU A 306 -17.14 3.34 -2.08
N GLU A 307 -17.47 4.00 -0.99
CA GLU A 307 -17.57 5.46 -0.91
C GLU A 307 -16.20 6.13 -1.13
N GLN A 308 -15.12 5.56 -0.54
CA GLN A 308 -13.75 6.03 -0.74
C GLN A 308 -13.37 6.06 -2.22
N ILE A 309 -13.50 4.92 -2.93
CA ILE A 309 -13.13 4.83 -4.36
C ILE A 309 -13.89 5.86 -5.20
N ARG A 310 -15.16 6.05 -4.91
CA ARG A 310 -16.02 7.01 -5.64
C ARG A 310 -15.60 8.46 -5.40
N ARG A 311 -15.29 8.82 -4.16
CA ARG A 311 -14.78 10.17 -3.83
C ARG A 311 -13.41 10.41 -4.43
N ALA A 312 -12.52 9.43 -4.39
CA ALA A 312 -11.14 9.54 -4.86
C ALA A 312 -11.01 9.86 -6.36
N ARG A 313 -12.05 9.61 -7.17
CA ARG A 313 -12.05 9.95 -8.60
C ARG A 313 -11.78 11.44 -8.88
N GLY A 314 -12.25 12.31 -7.99
CA GLY A 314 -12.08 13.76 -8.12
C GLY A 314 -10.91 14.35 -7.33
N LEU A 315 -10.17 13.54 -6.56
CA LEU A 315 -9.13 14.01 -5.67
C LEU A 315 -7.73 13.95 -6.32
N SER A 316 -6.87 14.87 -5.95
CA SER A 316 -5.41 14.68 -6.11
C SER A 316 -4.90 13.60 -5.15
N LEU A 317 -3.71 13.05 -5.39
CA LEU A 317 -3.12 12.08 -4.48
C LEU A 317 -2.97 12.63 -3.05
N ALA A 318 -2.56 13.88 -2.91
CA ALA A 318 -2.41 14.51 -1.60
C ALA A 318 -3.74 14.64 -0.85
N GLU A 319 -4.84 14.91 -1.56
CA GLU A 319 -6.19 14.95 -0.98
C GLU A 319 -6.68 13.55 -0.62
N ASP A 320 -6.45 12.56 -1.49
CA ASP A 320 -6.79 11.16 -1.24
C ASP A 320 -6.06 10.62 -0.01
N LEU A 321 -4.75 10.78 0.08
CA LEU A 321 -3.98 10.37 1.25
C LEU A 321 -4.40 11.08 2.54
N ARG A 322 -4.88 12.33 2.46
CA ARG A 322 -5.49 13.00 3.61
C ARG A 322 -6.81 12.34 4.02
N MET A 323 -7.68 12.06 3.06
CA MET A 323 -8.93 11.32 3.30
C MET A 323 -8.64 9.94 3.89
N GLU A 324 -7.70 9.18 3.33
CA GLU A 324 -7.30 7.87 3.85
C GLU A 324 -6.72 7.96 5.27
N ARG A 325 -5.99 9.03 5.58
CA ARG A 325 -5.47 9.27 6.93
C ARG A 325 -6.59 9.52 7.94
N ASP A 326 -7.65 10.21 7.53
CA ASP A 326 -8.88 10.36 8.32
C ASP A 326 -9.57 9.02 8.53
N LEU A 327 -9.76 8.26 7.44
CA LEU A 327 -10.42 6.95 7.46
C LEU A 327 -9.70 5.97 8.39
N VAL A 328 -8.37 5.83 8.28
CA VAL A 328 -7.62 4.88 9.12
C VAL A 328 -7.71 5.24 10.61
N ARG A 329 -7.73 6.52 10.93
CA ARG A 329 -7.95 6.95 12.31
C ARG A 329 -9.31 6.48 12.83
N HIS A 330 -10.35 6.59 12.02
CA HIS A 330 -11.69 6.11 12.37
C HIS A 330 -11.78 4.58 12.43
N CYS A 331 -11.02 3.84 11.65
CA CYS A 331 -10.99 2.39 11.69
C CYS A 331 -10.50 1.85 13.04
N PHE A 332 -9.49 2.47 13.63
CA PHE A 332 -8.97 2.07 14.94
C PHE A 332 -9.71 2.73 16.12
N PHE A 333 -10.30 3.89 15.91
CA PHE A 333 -10.99 4.69 16.95
C PHE A 333 -12.35 5.16 16.43
N THR A 334 -13.27 4.22 16.27
CA THR A 334 -14.62 4.46 15.73
C THR A 334 -15.52 5.12 16.79
N ARG A 335 -15.19 6.37 17.15
CA ARG A 335 -15.81 7.11 18.27
C ARG A 335 -17.31 7.30 18.11
N HIS A 336 -17.79 7.57 16.90
CA HIS A 336 -19.21 7.76 16.58
C HIS A 336 -20.05 6.49 16.80
N LEU A 337 -19.42 5.31 16.81
CA LEU A 337 -20.06 4.05 17.16
C LEU A 337 -19.65 3.55 18.55
N ALA A 338 -18.98 4.37 19.36
CA ALA A 338 -18.46 4.04 20.68
C ALA A 338 -17.55 2.79 20.69
N ARG A 339 -16.73 2.62 19.64
CA ARG A 339 -15.85 1.44 19.46
C ARG A 339 -14.38 1.84 19.48
N SER A 340 -13.58 1.05 20.19
CA SER A 340 -12.12 1.15 20.21
C SER A 340 -11.51 -0.17 20.71
N GLY A 341 -10.20 -0.36 20.55
CA GLY A 341 -9.51 -1.56 20.97
C GLY A 341 -10.15 -2.81 20.35
N THR A 342 -10.50 -3.80 21.16
CA THR A 342 -11.09 -5.08 20.70
C THR A 342 -12.45 -4.95 20.02
N SER A 343 -13.13 -3.82 20.16
CA SER A 343 -14.42 -3.57 19.50
C SER A 343 -14.30 -2.84 18.17
N SER A 344 -13.09 -2.46 17.74
CA SER A 344 -12.89 -1.90 16.41
C SER A 344 -12.86 -2.99 15.33
N GLU A 345 -13.41 -2.68 14.15
CA GLU A 345 -13.45 -3.59 13.02
C GLU A 345 -12.05 -4.11 12.66
N THR A 346 -11.07 -3.22 12.60
CA THR A 346 -9.71 -3.57 12.19
C THR A 346 -9.02 -4.48 13.21
N VAL A 347 -9.16 -4.22 14.50
CA VAL A 347 -8.56 -5.09 15.54
C VAL A 347 -9.18 -6.47 15.51
N GLU A 348 -10.51 -6.56 15.37
CA GLU A 348 -11.22 -7.84 15.27
C GLU A 348 -10.83 -8.60 13.99
N GLY A 349 -10.78 -7.92 12.85
CA GLY A 349 -10.38 -8.53 11.59
C GLY A 349 -8.96 -9.09 11.63
N ILE A 350 -8.00 -8.32 12.16
CA ILE A 350 -6.62 -8.78 12.33
C ILE A 350 -6.57 -9.95 13.32
N ARG A 351 -7.33 -9.90 14.42
CA ARG A 351 -7.43 -11.02 15.36
C ARG A 351 -7.81 -12.30 14.62
N ALA A 352 -8.93 -12.25 13.89
CA ALA A 352 -9.48 -13.43 13.23
C ALA A 352 -8.55 -14.01 12.14
N MET A 353 -7.93 -13.13 11.34
CA MET A 353 -7.15 -13.57 10.17
C MET A 353 -5.69 -13.90 10.50
N VAL A 354 -5.08 -13.25 11.50
CA VAL A 354 -3.61 -13.27 11.67
C VAL A 354 -3.17 -13.70 13.06
N ILE A 355 -3.91 -13.33 14.11
CA ILE A 355 -3.54 -13.67 15.48
C ILE A 355 -4.07 -15.06 15.83
N ASP A 356 -5.40 -15.22 15.87
CA ASP A 356 -6.07 -16.48 16.24
C ASP A 356 -6.18 -17.43 15.06
N LYS A 357 -6.26 -16.89 13.83
CA LYS A 357 -6.38 -17.65 12.57
C LYS A 357 -7.61 -18.56 12.53
N ASP A 358 -8.67 -18.15 13.23
CA ASP A 358 -9.95 -18.86 13.22
C ASP A 358 -10.79 -18.51 11.97
N HIS A 359 -10.43 -17.43 11.26
CA HIS A 359 -11.14 -16.90 10.10
C HIS A 359 -12.62 -16.60 10.37
N GLN A 360 -12.96 -16.29 11.62
CA GLN A 360 -14.30 -16.01 12.10
C GLN A 360 -14.36 -14.64 12.75
N ALA A 361 -14.26 -13.60 11.93
CA ALA A 361 -14.38 -12.25 12.40
C ALA A 361 -15.82 -11.93 12.85
N ARG A 362 -15.95 -11.27 14.00
CA ARG A 362 -17.22 -10.89 14.62
C ARG A 362 -17.56 -9.46 14.23
N TRP A 363 -17.94 -9.28 12.96
CA TRP A 363 -18.24 -7.97 12.43
C TRP A 363 -19.44 -7.29 13.12
N GLN A 364 -19.39 -5.97 13.21
CA GLN A 364 -20.49 -5.14 13.77
C GLN A 364 -20.70 -3.89 12.90
N PRO A 365 -21.81 -3.84 12.12
CA PRO A 365 -22.88 -4.84 12.01
C PRO A 365 -22.39 -6.14 11.37
N ALA A 366 -23.10 -7.23 11.65
CA ALA A 366 -22.74 -8.55 11.13
C ALA A 366 -23.15 -8.74 9.66
N ARG A 367 -24.06 -7.92 9.14
CA ARG A 367 -24.62 -8.02 7.79
C ARG A 367 -24.43 -6.72 7.01
N ILE A 368 -24.24 -6.85 5.70
CA ILE A 368 -24.11 -5.71 4.78
C ILE A 368 -25.35 -4.81 4.86
N GLU A 369 -26.53 -5.41 4.92
CA GLU A 369 -27.82 -4.74 4.92
C GLU A 369 -28.09 -3.93 6.22
N ASP A 370 -27.37 -4.23 7.30
CA ASP A 370 -27.55 -3.55 8.59
C ASP A 370 -26.66 -2.29 8.74
N VAL A 371 -25.82 -2.01 7.74
CA VAL A 371 -24.98 -0.80 7.70
C VAL A 371 -25.83 0.38 7.19
N THR A 372 -25.89 1.46 7.99
CA THR A 372 -26.64 2.66 7.62
C THR A 372 -25.71 3.79 7.16
N PRO A 373 -26.21 4.77 6.40
CA PRO A 373 -25.44 5.95 6.00
C PRO A 373 -24.83 6.71 7.19
N GLU A 374 -25.54 6.77 8.34
CA GLU A 374 -25.09 7.44 9.56
C GLU A 374 -23.89 6.72 10.20
N MET A 375 -23.71 5.42 9.95
CA MET A 375 -22.54 4.68 10.39
C MET A 375 -21.32 4.97 9.50
N VAL A 376 -21.53 5.28 8.21
CA VAL A 376 -20.48 5.46 7.21
C VAL A 376 -20.03 6.91 7.09
N ALA A 377 -20.96 7.85 7.03
CA ALA A 377 -20.67 9.26 6.76
C ALA A 377 -19.60 9.88 7.69
N PRO A 378 -19.58 9.58 9.02
CA PRO A 378 -18.58 10.15 9.91
C PRO A 378 -17.12 9.69 9.63
N PHE A 379 -16.91 8.59 8.93
CA PHE A 379 -15.55 8.19 8.52
C PHE A 379 -14.89 9.23 7.61
N PHE A 380 -15.68 9.96 6.83
CA PHE A 380 -15.23 10.97 5.88
C PHE A 380 -15.22 12.39 6.46
N VAL A 381 -15.36 12.52 7.76
CA VAL A 381 -15.19 13.77 8.48
C VAL A 381 -13.86 13.75 9.19
N SER A 382 -12.98 14.70 8.85
CA SER A 382 -11.65 14.73 9.48
C SER A 382 -11.73 14.87 10.99
N PRO A 383 -11.04 14.01 11.76
CA PRO A 383 -10.96 14.14 13.22
C PRO A 383 -9.99 15.24 13.65
N TRP A 384 -9.31 15.88 12.71
CA TRP A 384 -8.39 17.00 12.94
C TRP A 384 -8.90 18.31 12.33
N PRO A 385 -8.66 19.45 12.97
CA PRO A 385 -8.75 20.74 12.28
C PRO A 385 -7.78 20.77 11.09
N SER A 386 -8.14 21.46 9.99
CA SER A 386 -7.35 21.48 8.76
C SER A 386 -5.89 21.94 8.98
N ASN A 387 -5.67 22.87 9.90
CA ASN A 387 -4.34 23.38 10.27
C ASN A 387 -3.52 22.40 11.13
N ALA A 388 -4.14 21.35 11.67
CA ALA A 388 -3.50 20.33 12.50
C ALA A 388 -3.49 18.93 11.86
N HIS A 389 -4.02 18.79 10.63
CA HIS A 389 -4.01 17.51 9.93
C HIS A 389 -2.58 16.99 9.75
N PRO A 390 -2.28 15.70 10.07
CA PRO A 390 -0.91 15.16 10.02
C PRO A 390 -0.26 15.31 8.64
N LEU A 391 -1.03 15.16 7.56
CA LEU A 391 -0.58 15.25 6.17
C LEU A 391 -0.87 16.62 5.51
N ARG A 392 -1.09 17.69 6.28
CA ARG A 392 -1.36 19.04 5.73
C ARG A 392 -0.24 19.60 4.84
N GLY A 393 0.97 19.06 4.99
CA GLY A 393 2.15 19.50 4.22
C GLY A 393 2.33 18.80 2.88
N LEU A 394 1.46 17.84 2.53
CA LEU A 394 1.47 17.24 1.19
C LEU A 394 0.85 18.22 0.18
N GLY A 395 1.53 18.42 -0.95
CA GLY A 395 1.11 19.33 -1.99
C GLY A 395 1.63 18.95 -3.34
#